data_f117857e8f2747c625910dac9e8610b3
#
_entry.id   f117857e8f2747c625910dac9e8610b3
#
_cell.length_a   1.000
_cell.length_b   1.000
_cell.length_c   1.000
_cell.angle_alpha   90.00
_cell.angle_beta   90.00
_cell.angle_gamma   90.00
#
_symmetry.space_group_name_H-M   'P 1'
#
loop_
_entity.id
_entity.type
_entity.pdbx_description
1 polymer ?
#
loop_
_entity_poly.entity_id
_entity_poly.type
_entity_poly.pdbx_seq_one_letter_code
_entity_poly.pdbx_strand_id
1 'polypeptide(L)'
;MKVFLETSLLSDVKLRELSEEIVRGRSSFEFCMSVLTHFQILWGYALANKSSEKYDEFIKMIGVDVVPLTKLDSEEASRMKPSKKDIVDALIAAIVKRYEAILWTKDSDFLKFLPKDNVRLVK
;
A
#
# COMPACT_ATOMS: atom_id res chain seq x y z
N MET A 1 2.34 -2.06 -15.61
CA MET A 1 1.78 -1.05 -14.72
C MET A 1 2.01 -1.44 -13.27
N LYS A 2 2.46 -0.51 -12.45
CA LYS A 2 2.67 -0.75 -11.02
C LYS A 2 1.40 -0.49 -10.23
N VAL A 3 1.10 -1.42 -9.30
CA VAL A 3 -0.02 -1.33 -8.38
C VAL A 3 0.53 -1.39 -6.95
N PHE A 4 0.18 -0.39 -6.16
CA PHE A 4 0.55 -0.35 -4.75
C PHE A 4 -0.59 -0.90 -3.91
N LEU A 5 -0.27 -1.82 -3.01
CA LEU A 5 -1.21 -2.39 -2.05
C LEU A 5 -1.12 -1.62 -0.75
N GLU A 6 -2.27 -1.25 -0.19
CA GLU A 6 -2.33 -0.44 1.03
C GLU A 6 -2.79 -1.32 2.21
N THR A 7 -2.46 -0.89 3.42
CA THR A 7 -2.64 -1.66 4.66
C THR A 7 -4.04 -2.25 4.84
N SER A 8 -5.08 -1.53 4.44
CA SER A 8 -6.47 -1.97 4.63
C SER A 8 -6.81 -3.26 3.87
N LEU A 9 -6.00 -3.64 2.87
CA LEU A 9 -6.20 -4.85 2.09
C LEU A 9 -5.47 -6.07 2.65
N LEU A 10 -4.58 -5.87 3.62
CA LEU A 10 -3.56 -6.86 3.97
C LEU A 10 -3.79 -7.49 5.36
N SER A 11 -5.04 -7.52 5.84
CA SER A 11 -5.39 -8.30 7.02
C SER A 11 -5.37 -9.80 6.71
N ASP A 12 -5.15 -10.66 7.71
CA ASP A 12 -5.11 -12.11 7.54
C ASP A 12 -6.36 -12.65 6.81
N VAL A 13 -7.52 -12.09 7.10
CA VAL A 13 -8.79 -12.50 6.47
C VAL A 13 -8.83 -12.14 5.00
N LYS A 14 -8.19 -11.04 4.62
CA LYS A 14 -8.23 -10.51 3.25
C LYS A 14 -7.11 -11.04 2.35
N LEU A 15 -6.01 -11.52 2.92
CA LEU A 15 -4.88 -12.00 2.13
C LEU A 15 -5.25 -13.09 1.14
N ARG A 16 -6.14 -14.00 1.53
CA ARG A 16 -6.58 -15.08 0.64
C ARG A 16 -7.36 -14.55 -0.56
N GLU A 17 -8.35 -13.68 -0.31
CA GLU A 17 -9.16 -13.07 -1.37
C GLU A 17 -8.30 -12.24 -2.31
N LEU A 18 -7.40 -11.46 -1.73
CA LEU A 18 -6.47 -10.62 -2.47
C LEU A 18 -5.52 -11.46 -3.33
N SER A 19 -5.03 -12.58 -2.81
CA SER A 19 -4.16 -13.49 -3.56
C SER A 19 -4.84 -14.01 -4.82
N GLU A 20 -6.12 -14.38 -4.74
CA GLU A 20 -6.88 -14.85 -5.90
C GLU A 20 -7.02 -13.75 -6.96
N GLU A 21 -7.32 -12.53 -6.53
CA GLU A 21 -7.45 -11.39 -7.44
C GLU A 21 -6.10 -11.04 -8.10
N ILE A 22 -5.03 -11.08 -7.34
CA ILE A 22 -3.68 -10.80 -7.84
C ILE A 22 -3.25 -11.85 -8.87
N VAL A 23 -3.49 -13.12 -8.60
CA VAL A 23 -3.14 -14.21 -9.54
C VAL A 23 -3.82 -13.99 -10.89
N ARG A 24 -5.06 -13.55 -10.89
CA ARG A 24 -5.79 -13.23 -12.13
C ARG A 24 -5.20 -12.04 -12.88
N GLY A 25 -4.65 -11.04 -12.15
CA GLY A 25 -4.14 -9.81 -12.74
C GLY A 25 -2.63 -9.75 -12.94
N ARG A 26 -1.87 -10.77 -12.49
CA ARG A 26 -0.42 -10.66 -12.39
C ARG A 26 0.33 -10.63 -13.71
N SER A 27 -0.31 -11.00 -14.81
CA SER A 27 0.28 -10.84 -16.15
C SER A 27 0.27 -9.37 -16.62
N SER A 28 -0.56 -8.53 -15.99
CA SER A 28 -0.76 -7.13 -16.36
C SER A 28 -0.17 -6.14 -15.34
N PHE A 29 0.10 -6.60 -14.10
CA PHE A 29 0.49 -5.71 -13.01
C PHE A 29 1.77 -6.16 -12.31
N GLU A 30 2.57 -5.17 -11.89
CA GLU A 30 3.67 -5.34 -10.96
C GLU A 30 3.19 -4.83 -9.60
N PHE A 31 3.17 -5.72 -8.59
CA PHE A 31 2.67 -5.36 -7.27
C PHE A 31 3.79 -4.84 -6.37
N CYS A 32 3.50 -3.72 -5.73
CA CYS A 32 4.41 -3.01 -4.84
C CYS A 32 3.69 -2.64 -3.55
N MET A 33 4.45 -2.26 -2.54
CA MET A 33 3.94 -1.56 -1.37
C MET A 33 4.99 -0.58 -0.88
N SER A 34 4.55 0.47 -0.20
CA SER A 34 5.50 1.37 0.43
C SER A 34 6.10 0.73 1.66
N VAL A 35 7.32 1.12 2.02
CA VAL A 35 7.95 0.70 3.26
C VAL A 35 7.10 1.11 4.48
N LEU A 36 6.31 2.18 4.36
CA LEU A 36 5.40 2.63 5.42
C LEU A 36 4.27 1.63 5.63
N THR A 37 3.68 1.11 4.55
CA THR A 37 2.67 0.06 4.62
C THR A 37 3.24 -1.21 5.24
N HIS A 38 4.42 -1.60 4.80
CA HIS A 38 5.13 -2.77 5.34
C HIS A 38 5.34 -2.62 6.86
N PHE A 39 5.82 -1.46 7.30
CA PHE A 39 5.98 -1.17 8.72
C PHE A 39 4.67 -1.27 9.48
N GLN A 40 3.60 -0.66 8.98
CA GLN A 40 2.28 -0.68 9.64
C GLN A 40 1.78 -2.10 9.87
N ILE A 41 1.97 -2.99 8.88
CA ILE A 41 1.55 -4.38 8.97
C ILE A 41 2.37 -5.13 10.02
N LEU A 42 3.70 -5.02 9.96
CA LEU A 42 4.58 -5.66 10.94
C LEU A 42 4.32 -5.16 12.35
N TRP A 43 4.10 -3.87 12.50
CA TRP A 43 3.77 -3.25 13.78
C TRP A 43 2.45 -3.81 14.35
N GLY A 44 1.45 -3.98 13.50
CA GLY A 44 0.17 -4.58 13.90
C GLY A 44 0.33 -6.00 14.43
N TYR A 45 1.13 -6.84 13.76
CA TYR A 45 1.43 -8.19 14.23
C TYR A 45 2.18 -8.17 15.57
N ALA A 46 3.17 -7.30 15.69
CA ALA A 46 3.95 -7.18 16.92
C ALA A 46 3.08 -6.78 18.12
N LEU A 47 2.19 -5.79 17.94
CA LEU A 47 1.26 -5.36 18.99
C LEU A 47 0.30 -6.47 19.41
N ALA A 48 -0.11 -7.32 18.50
CA ALA A 48 -1.04 -8.41 18.74
C ALA A 48 -0.33 -9.69 19.26
N ASN A 49 0.99 -9.68 19.39
CA ASN A 49 1.81 -10.86 19.70
C ASN A 49 1.52 -12.02 18.73
N LYS A 50 1.32 -11.70 17.46
CA LYS A 50 1.08 -12.69 16.41
C LYS A 50 2.28 -12.81 15.47
N SER A 51 2.46 -14.01 14.91
CA SER A 51 3.48 -14.24 13.89
C SER A 51 3.08 -13.57 12.57
N SER A 52 4.04 -12.97 11.89
CA SER A 52 3.85 -12.38 10.56
C SER A 52 4.07 -13.40 9.43
N GLU A 53 4.19 -14.69 9.75
CA GLU A 53 4.56 -15.73 8.79
C GLU A 53 3.66 -15.76 7.55
N LYS A 54 2.35 -15.71 7.71
CA LYS A 54 1.40 -15.70 6.59
C LYS A 54 1.60 -14.50 5.67
N TYR A 55 1.84 -13.35 6.26
CA TYR A 55 2.12 -12.13 5.53
C TYR A 55 3.45 -12.24 4.78
N ASP A 56 4.50 -12.74 5.43
CA ASP A 56 5.81 -12.92 4.81
C ASP A 56 5.74 -13.89 3.62
N GLU A 57 4.99 -14.98 3.76
CA GLU A 57 4.75 -15.94 2.67
C GLU A 57 4.00 -15.28 1.51
N PHE A 58 3.01 -14.46 1.81
CA PHE A 58 2.25 -13.72 0.78
C PHE A 58 3.18 -12.83 -0.03
N ILE A 59 4.03 -12.04 0.63
CA ILE A 59 4.98 -11.14 -0.03
C ILE A 59 5.90 -11.91 -0.98
N LYS A 60 6.42 -13.06 -0.54
CA LYS A 60 7.30 -13.90 -1.35
C LYS A 60 6.57 -14.53 -2.53
N MET A 61 5.40 -15.09 -2.28
CA MET A 61 4.63 -15.80 -3.30
C MET A 61 4.19 -14.89 -4.44
N ILE A 62 3.76 -13.69 -4.10
CA ILE A 62 3.28 -12.72 -5.10
C ILE A 62 4.44 -11.93 -5.72
N GLY A 63 5.59 -11.86 -5.05
CA GLY A 63 6.71 -11.06 -5.53
C GLY A 63 6.48 -9.56 -5.35
N VAL A 64 5.90 -9.18 -4.21
CA VAL A 64 5.62 -7.76 -3.92
C VAL A 64 6.92 -7.04 -3.60
N ASP A 65 7.20 -5.96 -4.33
CA ASP A 65 8.33 -5.07 -4.06
C ASP A 65 7.98 -4.09 -2.95
N VAL A 66 8.81 -4.03 -1.91
CA VAL A 66 8.70 -3.02 -0.87
C VAL A 66 9.57 -1.84 -1.26
N VAL A 67 8.95 -0.68 -1.52
CA VAL A 67 9.64 0.50 -2.04
C VAL A 67 9.94 1.50 -0.93
N PRO A 68 11.16 2.07 -0.94
CA PRO A 68 11.57 3.00 0.11
C PRO A 68 10.90 4.36 0.00
N LEU A 69 10.82 5.05 1.15
CA LEU A 69 10.49 6.46 1.21
C LEU A 69 11.74 7.27 0.88
N THR A 70 11.60 8.26 0.01
CA THR A 70 12.72 9.12 -0.39
C THR A 70 12.52 10.55 0.08
N LYS A 71 13.59 11.34 -0.01
CA LYS A 71 13.54 12.78 0.27
C LYS A 71 12.50 13.49 -0.59
N LEU A 72 12.43 13.13 -1.89
CA LEU A 72 11.46 13.72 -2.81
C LEU A 72 10.02 13.43 -2.39
N ASP A 73 9.74 12.23 -1.87
CA ASP A 73 8.41 11.86 -1.37
C ASP A 73 8.03 12.74 -0.19
N SER A 74 8.96 12.99 0.72
CA SER A 74 8.73 13.87 1.87
C SER A 74 8.39 15.29 1.44
N GLU A 75 9.11 15.81 0.46
CA GLU A 75 8.85 17.14 -0.08
C GLU A 75 7.48 17.23 -0.74
N GLU A 76 7.12 16.24 -1.56
CA GLU A 76 5.82 16.17 -2.23
C GLU A 76 4.68 16.08 -1.21
N ALA A 77 4.80 15.18 -0.23
CA ALA A 77 3.80 15.00 0.81
C ALA A 77 3.59 16.28 1.62
N SER A 78 4.66 17.02 1.92
CA SER A 78 4.56 18.28 2.67
C SER A 78 3.74 19.33 1.91
N ARG A 79 3.84 19.35 0.59
CA ARG A 79 3.05 20.26 -0.25
C ARG A 79 1.56 19.92 -0.28
N MET A 80 1.20 18.67 0.03
CA MET A 80 -0.20 18.24 0.15
C MET A 80 -0.86 18.79 1.43
N LYS A 81 -0.07 19.28 2.38
CA LYS A 81 -0.52 19.86 3.65
C LYS A 81 -1.48 18.95 4.42
N PRO A 82 -1.10 17.69 4.69
CA PRO A 82 -1.99 16.77 5.40
C PRO A 82 -2.22 17.20 6.84
N SER A 83 -3.38 16.84 7.41
CA SER A 83 -3.57 16.93 8.84
C SER A 83 -2.70 15.87 9.53
N LYS A 84 -2.50 16.01 10.87
CA LYS A 84 -1.66 15.07 11.61
C LYS A 84 -2.06 13.60 11.43
N LYS A 85 -3.36 13.32 11.39
CA LYS A 85 -3.87 11.96 11.22
C LYS A 85 -3.62 11.39 9.82
N ASP A 86 -3.39 12.25 8.83
CA ASP A 86 -3.25 11.87 7.42
C ASP A 86 -1.80 11.89 6.92
N ILE A 87 -0.83 12.15 7.82
CA ILE A 87 0.59 12.28 7.42
C ILE A 87 1.09 11.04 6.68
N VAL A 88 0.83 9.85 7.21
CA VAL A 88 1.30 8.61 6.59
C VAL A 88 0.63 8.39 5.24
N ASP A 89 -0.66 8.67 5.14
CA ASP A 89 -1.39 8.56 3.88
C ASP A 89 -0.82 9.49 2.80
N ALA A 90 -0.47 10.72 3.18
CA ALA A 90 0.17 11.67 2.25
C ALA A 90 1.55 11.16 1.78
N LEU A 91 2.33 10.58 2.67
CA LEU A 91 3.63 10.00 2.31
C LEU A 91 3.47 8.82 1.35
N ILE A 92 2.50 7.94 1.60
CA ILE A 92 2.19 6.82 0.70
C ILE A 92 1.74 7.37 -0.66
N ALA A 93 0.84 8.35 -0.67
CA ALA A 93 0.36 8.99 -1.90
C ALA A 93 1.51 9.59 -2.72
N ALA A 94 2.47 10.24 -2.06
CA ALA A 94 3.64 10.78 -2.73
C ALA A 94 4.46 9.70 -3.44
N ILE A 95 4.65 8.56 -2.78
CA ILE A 95 5.35 7.42 -3.39
C ILE A 95 4.59 6.92 -4.63
N VAL A 96 3.28 6.75 -4.51
CA VAL A 96 2.43 6.30 -5.62
C VAL A 96 2.53 7.25 -6.82
N LYS A 97 2.51 8.56 -6.56
CA LYS A 97 2.67 9.58 -7.60
C LYS A 97 4.03 9.48 -8.29
N ARG A 98 5.09 9.30 -7.52
CA ARG A 98 6.46 9.19 -8.06
C ARG A 98 6.58 8.03 -9.06
N TYR A 99 5.87 6.93 -8.83
CA TYR A 99 5.87 5.77 -9.71
C TYR A 99 4.80 5.83 -10.81
N GLU A 100 3.99 6.89 -10.83
CA GLU A 100 2.85 6.99 -11.75
C GLU A 100 1.96 5.74 -11.69
N ALA A 101 1.75 5.24 -10.47
CA ALA A 101 1.09 3.97 -10.19
C ALA A 101 -0.36 4.15 -9.78
N ILE A 102 -1.04 3.02 -9.57
CA ILE A 102 -2.40 2.97 -9.01
C ILE A 102 -2.30 2.42 -7.59
N LEU A 103 -3.01 3.03 -6.66
CA LEU A 103 -3.14 2.54 -5.30
C LEU A 103 -4.43 1.73 -5.16
N TRP A 104 -4.31 0.50 -4.67
CA TRP A 104 -5.47 -0.31 -4.29
C TRP A 104 -5.65 -0.20 -2.78
N THR A 105 -6.84 0.25 -2.36
CA THR A 105 -7.15 0.51 -0.95
C THR A 105 -8.65 0.37 -0.70
N LYS A 106 -9.04 0.21 0.57
CA LYS A 106 -10.43 0.32 1.01
C LYS A 106 -10.73 1.71 1.57
N ASP A 107 -9.71 2.55 1.73
CA ASP A 107 -9.80 3.83 2.40
C ASP A 107 -9.97 4.97 1.40
N SER A 108 -11.16 5.57 1.38
CA SER A 108 -11.46 6.71 0.50
C SER A 108 -10.68 7.99 0.85
N ASP A 109 -10.04 8.04 2.02
CA ASP A 109 -9.25 9.22 2.42
C ASP A 109 -8.08 9.48 1.47
N PHE A 110 -7.60 8.48 0.76
CA PHE A 110 -6.54 8.66 -0.23
C PHE A 110 -6.95 9.55 -1.40
N LEU A 111 -8.26 9.71 -1.64
CA LEU A 111 -8.75 10.64 -2.66
C LEU A 111 -8.49 12.11 -2.31
N LYS A 112 -8.11 12.40 -1.07
CA LYS A 112 -7.65 13.75 -0.67
C LYS A 112 -6.29 14.09 -1.29
N PHE A 113 -5.50 13.09 -1.64
CA PHE A 113 -4.09 13.25 -2.05
C PHE A 113 -3.80 12.75 -3.45
N LEU A 114 -4.65 11.90 -4.01
CA LEU A 114 -4.46 11.29 -5.33
C LEU A 114 -5.68 11.51 -6.21
N PRO A 115 -5.46 11.74 -7.52
CA PRO A 115 -6.58 11.78 -8.47
C PRO A 115 -7.34 10.45 -8.47
N LYS A 116 -8.62 10.50 -8.76
CA LYS A 116 -9.49 9.33 -8.79
C LYS A 116 -8.95 8.20 -9.69
N ASP A 117 -8.33 8.55 -10.80
CA ASP A 117 -7.77 7.56 -11.74
C ASP A 117 -6.57 6.81 -11.17
N ASN A 118 -5.96 7.31 -10.09
CA ASN A 118 -4.81 6.69 -9.43
C ASN A 118 -5.20 5.91 -8.17
N VAL A 119 -6.49 5.76 -7.91
CA VAL A 119 -7.00 5.04 -6.74
C VAL A 119 -8.07 4.05 -7.18
N ARG A 120 -7.88 2.77 -6.80
CA ARG A 120 -8.93 1.77 -6.93
C ARG A 120 -9.45 1.43 -5.54
N LEU A 121 -10.70 1.77 -5.26
CA LEU A 121 -11.35 1.40 -3.99
C LEU A 121 -11.84 -0.04 -4.10
N VAL A 122 -11.29 -0.91 -3.27
CA VAL A 122 -11.62 -2.33 -3.20
C VAL A 122 -12.72 -2.50 -2.14
N LYS A 123 -13.73 -3.30 -2.47
CA LYS A 123 -14.85 -3.53 -1.54
C LYS A 123 -14.56 -4.58 -0.49
#